data_96570995102966cf36ec812c7dae1560
#
_entry.id   96570995102966cf36ec812c7dae1560
#
_cell.length_a   1.000
_cell.length_b   1.000
_cell.length_c   1.000
_cell.angle_alpha   90.00
_cell.angle_beta   90.00
_cell.angle_gamma   90.00
#
_symmetry.space_group_name_H-M   'P 1'
#
loop_
_entity.id
_entity.type
_entity.pdbx_description
1 polymer ?
#
loop_
_entity_poly.entity_id
_entity_poly.type
_entity_poly.pdbx_seq_one_letter_code
_entity_poly.pdbx_strand_id
1 'polypeptide(L)'
;MRIPKTIFVAIFVLTASVGVVFGLIASLQDELGFKNGILGLIAAAAFFSAVIAQLFLAPLADRGFTKALMITAISVAALGCLWFALASSALELILARTLTGLGIGAFAPAARAVVANADASRSGERLGRLAAVETSGFVAGPVIGALLNEIWGLKAPFLVFSFVLLCLLPSLLRIQLEGTSSTATPLSKVNSARLILRRREALGAILLGAALFFPAGMYEAIWARFMEDLGASTLFVGVSLTMYGIPFAIVASMAGKFIDRSGPWLAATFAVAIIVPMTVIYGFLVSPVLLMA
;
A
#
# COMPACT_ATOMS: atom_id res chain seq x y z
N MET A 1 -6.29 19.77 -18.37
CA MET A 1 -7.46 19.30 -17.60
C MET A 1 -7.18 19.41 -16.11
N ARG A 2 -8.14 19.87 -15.27
CA ARG A 2 -7.97 19.84 -13.80
C ARG A 2 -8.24 18.42 -13.28
N ILE A 3 -7.28 17.83 -12.58
CA ILE A 3 -7.46 16.52 -11.95
C ILE A 3 -8.42 16.69 -10.77
N PRO A 4 -9.51 15.91 -10.71
CA PRO A 4 -10.44 15.96 -9.58
C PRO A 4 -9.75 15.63 -8.26
N LYS A 5 -9.91 16.48 -7.25
CA LYS A 5 -9.36 16.25 -5.90
C LYS A 5 -9.83 14.92 -5.30
N THR A 6 -11.02 14.48 -5.67
CA THR A 6 -11.59 13.19 -5.24
C THR A 6 -10.68 12.01 -5.53
N ILE A 7 -9.90 12.02 -6.62
CA ILE A 7 -8.96 10.93 -6.94
C ILE A 7 -7.84 10.86 -5.89
N PHE A 8 -7.31 12.01 -5.48
CA PHE A 8 -6.28 12.07 -4.44
C PHE A 8 -6.82 11.65 -3.06
N VAL A 9 -8.04 12.09 -2.73
CA VAL A 9 -8.69 11.66 -1.48
C VAL A 9 -8.97 10.17 -1.50
N ALA A 10 -9.46 9.64 -2.61
CA ALA A 10 -9.77 8.22 -2.75
C ALA A 10 -8.53 7.35 -2.61
N ILE A 11 -7.41 7.70 -3.27
CA ILE A 11 -6.17 6.92 -3.14
C ILE A 11 -5.62 6.98 -1.72
N PHE A 12 -5.66 8.14 -1.04
CA PHE A 12 -5.27 8.28 0.36
C PHE A 12 -6.09 7.37 1.26
N VAL A 13 -7.43 7.41 1.17
CA VAL A 13 -8.32 6.60 2.01
C VAL A 13 -8.14 5.10 1.73
N LEU A 14 -7.99 4.72 0.46
CA LEU A 14 -7.72 3.34 0.08
C LEU A 14 -6.41 2.83 0.67
N THR A 15 -5.32 3.57 0.53
CA THR A 15 -4.03 3.14 1.07
C THR A 15 -3.99 3.17 2.58
N ALA A 16 -4.66 4.15 3.22
CA ALA A 16 -4.82 4.18 4.67
C ALA A 16 -5.61 2.96 5.17
N SER A 17 -6.66 2.54 4.47
CA SER A 17 -7.42 1.32 4.82
C SER A 17 -6.59 0.04 4.72
N VAL A 18 -5.57 0.03 3.87
CA VAL A 18 -4.60 -1.07 3.80
C VAL A 18 -3.61 -0.99 4.97
N GLY A 19 -3.10 0.20 5.26
CA GLY A 19 -2.11 0.43 6.33
C GLY A 19 -2.65 0.21 7.74
N VAL A 20 -3.94 0.50 7.98
CA VAL A 20 -4.57 0.40 9.31
C VAL A 20 -4.42 -0.98 9.95
N VAL A 21 -4.42 -2.04 9.16
CA VAL A 21 -4.33 -3.42 9.65
C VAL A 21 -3.01 -3.68 10.35
N PHE A 22 -1.90 -3.09 9.87
CA PHE A 22 -0.58 -3.33 10.43
C PHE A 22 -0.42 -2.84 11.87
N GLY A 23 -1.15 -1.79 12.25
CA GLY A 23 -1.18 -1.29 13.63
C GLY A 23 -2.07 -2.10 14.57
N LEU A 24 -3.02 -2.89 14.03
CA LEU A 24 -4.04 -3.57 14.80
C LEU A 24 -4.00 -5.10 14.70
N ILE A 25 -3.07 -5.65 13.91
CA ILE A 25 -3.04 -7.08 13.60
C ILE A 25 -2.76 -7.95 14.84
N ALA A 26 -1.99 -7.45 15.81
CA ALA A 26 -1.71 -8.14 17.06
C ALA A 26 -2.97 -8.15 17.95
N SER A 27 -3.65 -7.03 18.10
CA SER A 27 -4.92 -6.94 18.86
C SER A 27 -6.01 -7.84 18.24
N LEU A 28 -6.07 -7.94 16.90
CA LEU A 28 -6.94 -8.88 16.20
C LEU A 28 -6.57 -10.33 16.48
N GLN A 29 -5.27 -10.63 16.59
CA GLN A 29 -4.79 -11.96 16.97
C GLN A 29 -5.24 -12.34 18.38
N ASP A 30 -5.11 -11.44 19.33
CA ASP A 30 -5.50 -11.68 20.72
C ASP A 30 -7.02 -11.85 20.85
N GLU A 31 -7.84 -11.10 20.08
CA GLU A 31 -9.31 -11.25 20.10
C GLU A 31 -9.78 -12.56 19.45
N LEU A 32 -9.18 -12.97 18.33
CA LEU A 32 -9.63 -14.12 17.54
C LEU A 32 -8.82 -15.41 17.79
N GLY A 33 -7.73 -15.36 18.55
CA GLY A 33 -6.97 -16.51 18.98
C GLY A 33 -6.22 -17.29 17.88
N PHE A 34 -5.86 -16.65 16.76
CA PHE A 34 -5.17 -17.34 15.67
C PHE A 34 -3.64 -17.40 15.85
N LYS A 35 -2.99 -18.37 15.18
CA LYS A 35 -1.54 -18.61 15.32
C LYS A 35 -0.70 -17.53 14.62
N ASN A 36 0.53 -17.29 15.11
CA ASN A 36 1.47 -16.28 14.58
C ASN A 36 1.71 -16.37 13.06
N GLY A 37 1.77 -17.57 12.48
CA GLY A 37 1.94 -17.74 11.03
C GLY A 37 0.81 -17.12 10.18
N ILE A 38 -0.37 -16.93 10.75
CA ILE A 38 -1.52 -16.33 10.05
C ILE A 38 -1.38 -14.82 9.93
N LEU A 39 -0.64 -14.15 10.83
CA LEU A 39 -0.33 -12.72 10.72
C LEU A 39 0.26 -12.38 9.35
N GLY A 40 1.27 -13.14 8.92
CA GLY A 40 1.90 -12.98 7.61
C GLY A 40 0.94 -13.22 6.44
N LEU A 41 0.01 -14.20 6.58
CA LEU A 41 -0.98 -14.45 5.52
C LEU A 41 -1.99 -13.31 5.39
N ILE A 42 -2.46 -12.76 6.51
CA ILE A 42 -3.36 -11.60 6.51
C ILE A 42 -2.64 -10.38 5.90
N ALA A 43 -1.39 -10.13 6.28
CA ALA A 43 -0.59 -9.05 5.72
C ALA A 43 -0.39 -9.24 4.21
N ALA A 44 0.03 -10.42 3.76
CA ALA A 44 0.34 -10.73 2.37
C ALA A 44 -0.89 -10.72 1.45
N ALA A 45 -2.07 -11.08 1.96
CA ALA A 45 -3.28 -11.24 1.15
C ALA A 45 -3.64 -10.00 0.33
N ALA A 46 -3.52 -8.79 0.93
CA ALA A 46 -3.81 -7.55 0.22
C ALA A 46 -2.77 -7.24 -0.86
N PHE A 47 -1.48 -7.43 -0.57
CA PHE A 47 -0.43 -7.16 -1.55
C PHE A 47 -0.48 -8.13 -2.71
N PHE A 48 -0.67 -9.41 -2.43
CA PHE A 48 -0.75 -10.44 -3.46
C PHE A 48 -1.96 -10.23 -4.38
N SER A 49 -3.12 -9.96 -3.81
CA SER A 49 -4.33 -9.66 -4.58
C SER A 49 -4.22 -8.34 -5.35
N ALA A 50 -3.55 -7.32 -4.80
CA ALA A 50 -3.27 -6.07 -5.51
C ALA A 50 -2.40 -6.30 -6.74
N VAL A 51 -1.35 -7.13 -6.65
CA VAL A 51 -0.52 -7.50 -7.81
C VAL A 51 -1.36 -8.21 -8.87
N ILE A 52 -2.21 -9.17 -8.48
CA ILE A 52 -3.12 -9.84 -9.41
C ILE A 52 -4.04 -8.82 -10.09
N ALA A 53 -4.68 -7.94 -9.32
CA ALA A 53 -5.55 -6.90 -9.88
C ALA A 53 -4.79 -5.98 -10.85
N GLN A 54 -3.57 -5.56 -10.52
CA GLN A 54 -2.74 -4.74 -11.41
C GLN A 54 -2.42 -5.47 -12.72
N LEU A 55 -2.07 -6.74 -12.67
CA LEU A 55 -1.74 -7.53 -13.86
C LEU A 55 -2.94 -7.72 -14.81
N PHE A 56 -4.12 -7.95 -14.26
CA PHE A 56 -5.29 -8.31 -15.07
C PHE A 56 -6.24 -7.14 -15.33
N LEU A 57 -6.38 -6.20 -14.40
CA LEU A 57 -7.35 -5.11 -14.49
C LEU A 57 -6.75 -3.78 -14.97
N ALA A 58 -5.46 -3.51 -14.73
CA ALA A 58 -4.85 -2.26 -15.17
C ALA A 58 -5.03 -1.97 -16.68
N PRO A 59 -4.95 -2.96 -17.59
CA PRO A 59 -5.17 -2.72 -19.02
C PRO A 59 -6.61 -2.33 -19.40
N LEU A 60 -7.57 -2.51 -18.50
CA LEU A 60 -8.93 -2.01 -18.73
C LEU A 60 -8.97 -0.47 -18.65
N ALA A 61 -8.09 0.14 -17.85
CA ALA A 61 -7.94 1.58 -17.80
C ALA A 61 -7.53 2.14 -19.18
N ASP A 62 -6.60 1.48 -19.89
CA ASP A 62 -6.14 1.89 -21.21
C ASP A 62 -7.21 1.70 -22.30
N ARG A 63 -8.20 0.84 -22.06
CA ARG A 63 -9.32 0.58 -22.96
C ARG A 63 -10.52 1.50 -22.75
N GLY A 64 -10.40 2.54 -21.93
CA GLY A 64 -11.48 3.48 -21.66
C GLY A 64 -12.39 3.14 -20.48
N PHE A 65 -12.16 2.00 -19.78
CA PHE A 65 -12.95 1.60 -18.61
C PHE A 65 -12.44 2.22 -17.29
N THR A 66 -11.62 3.27 -17.36
CA THR A 66 -10.98 3.90 -16.20
C THR A 66 -11.98 4.27 -15.10
N LYS A 67 -13.09 4.94 -15.46
CA LYS A 67 -14.13 5.34 -14.49
C LYS A 67 -14.82 4.14 -13.84
N ALA A 68 -15.24 3.16 -14.65
CA ALA A 68 -15.87 1.95 -14.14
C ALA A 68 -14.92 1.20 -13.21
N LEU A 69 -13.64 1.10 -13.58
CA LEU A 69 -12.60 0.44 -12.77
C LEU A 69 -12.40 1.15 -11.43
N MET A 70 -12.40 2.48 -11.40
CA MET A 70 -12.27 3.25 -10.15
C MET A 70 -13.48 3.07 -9.22
N ILE A 71 -14.70 3.07 -9.77
CA ILE A 71 -15.94 2.87 -9.01
C ILE A 71 -15.99 1.45 -8.43
N THR A 72 -15.76 0.43 -9.25
CA THR A 72 -15.76 -0.97 -8.80
C THR A 72 -14.65 -1.22 -7.78
N ALA A 73 -13.47 -0.64 -7.97
CA ALA A 73 -12.35 -0.75 -7.06
C ALA A 73 -12.68 -0.22 -5.65
N ILE A 74 -13.27 0.98 -5.55
CA ILE A 74 -13.69 1.55 -4.26
C ILE A 74 -14.82 0.73 -3.64
N SER A 75 -15.80 0.29 -4.42
CA SER A 75 -16.89 -0.55 -3.91
C SER A 75 -16.37 -1.86 -3.33
N VAL A 76 -15.47 -2.54 -4.05
CA VAL A 76 -14.85 -3.79 -3.59
C VAL A 76 -14.01 -3.57 -2.33
N ALA A 77 -13.22 -2.49 -2.27
CA ALA A 77 -12.44 -2.16 -1.08
C ALA A 77 -13.32 -1.83 0.13
N ALA A 78 -14.40 -1.07 -0.07
CA ALA A 78 -15.35 -0.77 0.99
C ALA A 78 -16.03 -2.03 1.54
N LEU A 79 -16.46 -2.94 0.67
CA LEU A 79 -16.99 -4.25 1.06
C LEU A 79 -15.94 -5.08 1.79
N GLY A 80 -14.67 -5.04 1.36
CA GLY A 80 -13.57 -5.69 2.03
C GLY A 80 -13.36 -5.14 3.44
N CYS A 81 -13.37 -3.81 3.63
CA CYS A 81 -13.26 -3.19 4.94
C CYS A 81 -14.46 -3.55 5.83
N LEU A 82 -15.68 -3.52 5.29
CA LEU A 82 -16.88 -3.91 6.04
C LEU A 82 -16.80 -5.37 6.50
N TRP A 83 -16.45 -6.27 5.59
CA TRP A 83 -16.30 -7.69 5.95
C TRP A 83 -15.19 -7.92 6.96
N PHE A 84 -14.08 -7.20 6.84
CA PHE A 84 -12.97 -7.27 7.82
C PHE A 84 -13.42 -6.87 9.23
N ALA A 85 -14.28 -5.83 9.36
CA ALA A 85 -14.86 -5.42 10.64
C ALA A 85 -15.80 -6.48 11.26
N LEU A 86 -16.46 -7.27 10.41
CA LEU A 86 -17.44 -8.28 10.82
C LEU A 86 -16.83 -9.69 10.91
N ALA A 87 -15.57 -9.84 10.53
CA ALA A 87 -14.88 -11.12 10.52
C ALA A 87 -14.79 -11.74 11.93
N SER A 88 -15.07 -13.02 12.01
CA SER A 88 -15.03 -13.83 13.23
C SER A 88 -13.96 -14.94 13.19
N SER A 89 -13.26 -15.05 12.07
CA SER A 89 -12.21 -16.05 11.86
C SER A 89 -11.05 -15.49 11.04
N ALA A 90 -9.88 -16.13 11.19
CA ALA A 90 -8.69 -15.79 10.43
C ALA A 90 -8.90 -15.90 8.90
N LEU A 91 -9.67 -16.91 8.46
CA LEU A 91 -9.99 -17.09 7.04
C LEU A 91 -10.80 -15.91 6.50
N GLU A 92 -11.79 -15.44 7.24
CA GLU A 92 -12.58 -14.27 6.86
C GLU A 92 -11.72 -13.01 6.78
N LEU A 93 -10.79 -12.81 7.73
CA LEU A 93 -9.82 -11.71 7.67
C LEU A 93 -8.97 -11.77 6.39
N ILE A 94 -8.47 -12.95 6.01
CA ILE A 94 -7.68 -13.13 4.78
C ILE A 94 -8.52 -12.82 3.53
N LEU A 95 -9.76 -13.31 3.48
CA LEU A 95 -10.65 -13.08 2.34
C LEU A 95 -11.06 -11.60 2.23
N ALA A 96 -11.41 -10.97 3.33
CA ALA A 96 -11.72 -9.54 3.38
C ALA A 96 -10.51 -8.68 2.98
N ARG A 97 -9.32 -9.07 3.41
CA ARG A 97 -8.06 -8.45 3.05
C ARG A 97 -7.75 -8.59 1.56
N THR A 98 -8.09 -9.73 0.98
CA THR A 98 -8.00 -9.96 -0.46
C THR A 98 -8.89 -8.98 -1.24
N LEU A 99 -10.11 -8.70 -0.79
CA LEU A 99 -10.98 -7.71 -1.42
C LEU A 99 -10.39 -6.30 -1.35
N THR A 100 -9.87 -5.87 -0.19
CA THR A 100 -9.23 -4.55 -0.08
C THR A 100 -8.03 -4.42 -1.01
N GLY A 101 -7.24 -5.49 -1.13
CA GLY A 101 -6.11 -5.55 -2.05
C GLY A 101 -6.51 -5.49 -3.53
N LEU A 102 -7.57 -6.22 -3.93
CA LEU A 102 -8.13 -6.10 -5.29
C LEU A 102 -8.58 -4.66 -5.58
N GLY A 103 -9.19 -4.00 -4.60
CA GLY A 103 -9.61 -2.61 -4.71
C GLY A 103 -8.43 -1.66 -4.99
N ILE A 104 -7.40 -1.66 -4.14
CA ILE A 104 -6.25 -0.76 -4.35
C ILE A 104 -5.49 -1.11 -5.64
N GLY A 105 -5.33 -2.40 -5.94
CA GLY A 105 -4.65 -2.88 -7.14
C GLY A 105 -5.35 -2.50 -8.45
N ALA A 106 -6.67 -2.34 -8.43
CA ALA A 106 -7.44 -1.85 -9.57
C ALA A 106 -7.50 -0.31 -9.64
N PHE A 107 -7.62 0.37 -8.49
CA PHE A 107 -7.75 1.83 -8.43
C PHE A 107 -6.46 2.55 -8.79
N ALA A 108 -5.34 2.13 -8.22
CA ALA A 108 -4.06 2.84 -8.36
C ALA A 108 -3.60 3.01 -9.83
N PRO A 109 -3.60 1.98 -10.70
CA PRO A 109 -3.24 2.17 -12.10
C PRO A 109 -4.25 3.03 -12.85
N ALA A 110 -5.55 2.95 -12.54
CA ALA A 110 -6.58 3.80 -13.13
C ALA A 110 -6.35 5.28 -12.75
N ALA A 111 -6.04 5.56 -11.48
CA ALA A 111 -5.70 6.90 -11.01
C ALA A 111 -4.44 7.45 -11.69
N ARG A 112 -3.39 6.62 -11.83
CA ARG A 112 -2.16 6.99 -12.53
C ARG A 112 -2.42 7.32 -14.00
N ALA A 113 -3.27 6.55 -14.69
CA ALA A 113 -3.65 6.83 -16.08
C ALA A 113 -4.36 8.17 -16.22
N VAL A 114 -5.32 8.51 -15.34
CA VAL A 114 -5.99 9.82 -15.35
C VAL A 114 -5.01 10.96 -15.11
N VAL A 115 -4.11 10.81 -14.14
CA VAL A 115 -3.16 11.84 -13.75
C VAL A 115 -2.11 12.08 -14.84
N ALA A 116 -1.58 11.01 -15.45
CA ALA A 116 -0.61 11.10 -16.54
C ALA A 116 -1.20 11.79 -17.79
N ASN A 117 -2.43 11.43 -18.16
CA ASN A 117 -3.08 11.94 -19.36
C ASN A 117 -3.63 13.37 -19.21
N ALA A 118 -3.77 13.88 -17.98
CA ALA A 118 -4.29 15.24 -17.74
C ALA A 118 -3.37 16.35 -18.28
N ASP A 119 -2.05 16.10 -18.37
CA ASP A 119 -1.06 17.01 -18.96
C ASP A 119 0.26 16.26 -19.15
N ALA A 120 0.55 15.91 -20.39
CA ALA A 120 1.75 15.15 -20.74
C ALA A 120 3.06 15.88 -20.40
N SER A 121 3.06 17.22 -20.44
CA SER A 121 4.27 18.04 -20.17
C SER A 121 4.68 18.03 -18.68
N ARG A 122 3.75 17.74 -17.76
CA ARG A 122 3.97 17.69 -16.29
C ARG A 122 3.57 16.35 -15.69
N SER A 123 3.58 15.31 -16.48
CA SER A 123 3.13 13.97 -16.02
C SER A 123 3.97 13.46 -14.85
N GLY A 124 5.29 13.65 -14.88
CA GLY A 124 6.20 13.24 -13.81
C GLY A 124 5.90 13.92 -12.47
N GLU A 125 5.73 15.24 -12.46
CA GLU A 125 5.38 16.01 -11.25
C GLU A 125 4.05 15.52 -10.64
N ARG A 126 3.05 15.32 -11.49
CA ARG A 126 1.71 14.91 -11.06
C ARG A 126 1.65 13.48 -10.57
N LEU A 127 2.34 12.57 -11.23
CA LEU A 127 2.50 11.18 -10.78
C LEU A 127 3.28 11.12 -9.45
N GLY A 128 4.33 11.93 -9.31
CA GLY A 128 5.06 12.07 -8.05
C GLY A 128 4.15 12.55 -6.90
N ARG A 129 3.28 13.54 -7.17
CA ARG A 129 2.29 14.00 -6.19
C ARG A 129 1.26 12.91 -5.83
N LEU A 130 0.80 12.15 -6.82
CA LEU A 130 -0.12 11.02 -6.57
C LEU A 130 0.56 9.96 -5.70
N ALA A 131 1.80 9.59 -6.02
CA ALA A 131 2.59 8.64 -5.25
C ALA A 131 2.84 9.12 -3.81
N ALA A 132 3.12 10.41 -3.62
CA ALA A 132 3.27 11.00 -2.28
C ALA A 132 1.98 10.89 -1.46
N VAL A 133 0.81 11.12 -2.06
CA VAL A 133 -0.49 10.97 -1.38
C VAL A 133 -0.78 9.50 -1.09
N GLU A 134 -0.48 8.60 -2.02
CA GLU A 134 -0.60 7.13 -1.87
C GLU A 134 0.23 6.65 -0.66
N THR A 135 1.50 7.04 -0.60
CA THR A 135 2.40 6.70 0.51
C THR A 135 1.94 7.34 1.83
N SER A 136 1.52 8.61 1.80
CA SER A 136 1.03 9.30 2.99
C SER A 136 -0.19 8.62 3.60
N GLY A 137 -1.12 8.14 2.76
CA GLY A 137 -2.27 7.36 3.23
C GLY A 137 -1.84 6.07 3.90
N PHE A 138 -0.96 5.30 3.25
CA PHE A 138 -0.46 4.03 3.78
C PHE A 138 0.23 4.21 5.14
N VAL A 139 1.11 5.21 5.26
CA VAL A 139 1.85 5.54 6.48
C VAL A 139 0.94 6.09 7.59
N ALA A 140 -0.07 6.88 7.25
CA ALA A 140 -1.02 7.41 8.23
C ALA A 140 -2.02 6.35 8.74
N GLY A 141 -2.23 5.27 7.98
CA GLY A 141 -3.17 4.20 8.32
C GLY A 141 -3.03 3.67 9.73
N PRO A 142 -1.84 3.20 10.15
CA PRO A 142 -1.64 2.61 11.48
C PRO A 142 -2.01 3.53 12.63
N VAL A 143 -1.61 4.81 12.61
CA VAL A 143 -1.94 5.75 13.69
C VAL A 143 -3.43 6.12 13.67
N ILE A 144 -4.02 6.31 12.49
CA ILE A 144 -5.48 6.55 12.38
C ILE A 144 -6.23 5.34 12.94
N GLY A 145 -5.80 4.14 12.58
CA GLY A 145 -6.39 2.90 13.09
C GLY A 145 -6.30 2.76 14.60
N ALA A 146 -5.11 3.01 15.16
CA ALA A 146 -4.88 2.96 16.61
C ALA A 146 -5.74 3.97 17.37
N LEU A 147 -5.83 5.22 16.89
CA LEU A 147 -6.70 6.25 17.49
C LEU A 147 -8.18 5.87 17.45
N LEU A 148 -8.66 5.38 16.31
CA LEU A 148 -10.06 4.95 16.18
C LEU A 148 -10.36 3.73 17.05
N ASN A 149 -9.38 2.80 17.19
CA ASN A 149 -9.49 1.65 18.08
C ASN A 149 -9.57 2.08 19.55
N GLU A 150 -8.77 3.05 19.97
CA GLU A 150 -8.78 3.54 21.34
C GLU A 150 -10.12 4.19 21.72
N ILE A 151 -10.75 4.91 20.77
CA ILE A 151 -12.00 5.65 21.04
C ILE A 151 -13.24 4.75 20.92
N TRP A 152 -13.30 3.89 19.91
CA TRP A 152 -14.52 3.15 19.53
C TRP A 152 -14.33 1.63 19.40
N GLY A 153 -13.14 1.13 19.74
CA GLY A 153 -12.81 -0.30 19.72
C GLY A 153 -12.34 -0.83 18.35
N LEU A 154 -11.92 -2.10 18.36
CA LEU A 154 -11.12 -2.73 17.30
C LEU A 154 -11.82 -2.78 15.92
N LYS A 155 -13.15 -2.82 15.88
CA LYS A 155 -13.94 -2.86 14.63
C LYS A 155 -14.12 -1.49 13.99
N ALA A 156 -14.04 -0.43 14.79
CA ALA A 156 -14.37 0.92 14.36
C ALA A 156 -13.50 1.45 13.20
N PRO A 157 -12.18 1.25 13.16
CA PRO A 157 -11.36 1.71 12.05
C PRO A 157 -11.84 1.19 10.69
N PHE A 158 -12.17 -0.09 10.63
CA PHE A 158 -12.60 -0.74 9.39
C PHE A 158 -14.00 -0.29 8.95
N LEU A 159 -14.93 -0.06 9.89
CA LEU A 159 -16.25 0.49 9.62
C LEU A 159 -16.14 1.93 9.12
N VAL A 160 -15.30 2.76 9.74
CA VAL A 160 -15.06 4.14 9.32
C VAL A 160 -14.48 4.19 7.91
N PHE A 161 -13.45 3.39 7.62
CA PHE A 161 -12.87 3.36 6.27
C PHE A 161 -13.87 2.85 5.23
N SER A 162 -14.66 1.82 5.54
CA SER A 162 -15.73 1.35 4.67
C SER A 162 -16.73 2.47 4.37
N PHE A 163 -17.21 3.16 5.41
CA PHE A 163 -18.16 4.26 5.27
C PHE A 163 -17.60 5.41 4.44
N VAL A 164 -16.36 5.85 4.71
CA VAL A 164 -15.72 6.94 3.97
C VAL A 164 -15.53 6.57 2.50
N LEU A 165 -15.11 5.33 2.20
CA LEU A 165 -14.99 4.85 0.82
C LEU A 165 -16.33 4.88 0.09
N LEU A 166 -17.42 4.45 0.72
CA LEU A 166 -18.76 4.53 0.15
C LEU A 166 -19.21 5.98 -0.08
N CYS A 167 -18.91 6.90 0.85
CA CYS A 167 -19.20 8.32 0.68
C CYS A 167 -18.44 8.98 -0.48
N LEU A 168 -17.35 8.41 -0.95
CA LEU A 168 -16.62 8.91 -2.13
C LEU A 168 -17.27 8.48 -3.46
N LEU A 169 -18.10 7.43 -3.48
CA LEU A 169 -18.72 6.91 -4.71
C LEU A 169 -19.55 7.96 -5.46
N PRO A 170 -20.45 8.75 -4.83
CA PRO A 170 -21.22 9.77 -5.53
C PRO A 170 -20.32 10.82 -6.23
N SER A 171 -19.21 11.17 -5.59
CA SER A 171 -18.23 12.11 -6.17
C SER A 171 -17.53 11.52 -7.38
N LEU A 172 -17.15 10.23 -7.34
CA LEU A 172 -16.54 9.53 -8.48
C LEU A 172 -17.53 9.32 -9.62
N LEU A 173 -18.80 9.05 -9.32
CA LEU A 173 -19.85 8.92 -10.32
C LEU A 173 -20.06 10.22 -11.11
N ARG A 174 -19.85 11.38 -10.49
CA ARG A 174 -19.98 12.70 -11.12
C ARG A 174 -18.75 13.13 -11.94
N ILE A 175 -17.60 12.47 -11.78
CA ILE A 175 -16.39 12.79 -12.54
C ILE A 175 -16.64 12.45 -14.01
N GLN A 176 -16.45 13.44 -14.88
CA GLN A 176 -16.36 13.24 -16.32
C GLN A 176 -14.88 13.01 -16.67
N LEU A 177 -14.54 11.79 -17.02
CA LEU A 177 -13.25 11.42 -17.56
C LEU A 177 -13.43 11.34 -19.07
N GLU A 178 -12.75 12.22 -19.81
CA GLU A 178 -12.65 12.07 -21.26
C GLU A 178 -11.96 10.73 -21.55
N GLY A 179 -12.53 9.97 -22.48
CA GLY A 179 -12.08 8.59 -22.75
C GLY A 179 -10.59 8.56 -23.10
N THR A 180 -9.80 7.98 -22.22
CA THR A 180 -8.38 7.74 -22.42
C THR A 180 -8.22 6.45 -23.24
N SER A 181 -8.67 6.46 -24.49
CA SER A 181 -8.33 5.35 -25.40
C SER A 181 -6.90 5.58 -25.91
N SER A 182 -5.95 4.83 -25.37
CA SER A 182 -4.63 4.73 -25.96
C SER A 182 -4.73 4.00 -27.29
N THR A 183 -4.28 4.63 -28.37
CA THR A 183 -4.14 4.03 -29.71
C THR A 183 -2.95 3.05 -29.77
N ALA A 184 -2.25 2.81 -28.67
CA ALA A 184 -1.15 1.87 -28.64
C ALA A 184 -1.66 0.43 -28.80
N THR A 185 -1.18 -0.24 -29.83
CA THR A 185 -1.44 -1.66 -30.08
C THR A 185 -0.99 -2.48 -28.86
N PRO A 186 -1.88 -3.22 -28.20
CA PRO A 186 -1.50 -3.97 -27.02
C PRO A 186 -0.57 -5.11 -27.45
N LEU A 187 0.72 -4.98 -27.14
CA LEU A 187 1.62 -6.12 -27.15
C LEU A 187 1.04 -7.21 -26.24
N SER A 188 1.01 -8.45 -26.72
CA SER A 188 0.56 -9.58 -25.89
C SER A 188 1.33 -9.56 -24.55
N LYS A 189 0.60 -9.44 -23.45
CA LYS A 189 1.18 -9.30 -22.09
C LYS A 189 2.17 -10.40 -21.73
N VAL A 190 1.89 -11.62 -22.15
CA VAL A 190 2.74 -12.79 -21.92
C VAL A 190 4.08 -12.64 -22.66
N ASN A 191 4.05 -12.12 -23.89
CA ASN A 191 5.26 -11.87 -24.65
C ASN A 191 6.09 -10.72 -24.07
N SER A 192 5.43 -9.66 -23.57
CA SER A 192 6.14 -8.54 -22.92
C SER A 192 6.78 -8.94 -21.60
N ALA A 193 6.08 -9.66 -20.73
CA ALA A 193 6.61 -10.16 -19.47
C ALA A 193 7.77 -11.14 -19.72
N ARG A 194 7.62 -12.07 -20.68
CA ARG A 194 8.68 -13.02 -21.05
C ARG A 194 9.91 -12.32 -21.63
N LEU A 195 9.72 -11.25 -22.41
CA LEU A 195 10.81 -10.46 -23.00
C LEU A 195 11.58 -9.70 -21.90
N ILE A 196 10.86 -9.11 -20.92
CA ILE A 196 11.45 -8.43 -19.78
C ILE A 196 12.23 -9.39 -18.90
N LEU A 197 11.65 -10.55 -18.54
CA LEU A 197 12.31 -11.55 -17.71
C LEU A 197 13.54 -12.21 -18.38
N ARG A 198 13.69 -12.09 -19.69
CA ARG A 198 14.91 -12.54 -20.40
C ARG A 198 16.08 -11.56 -20.30
N ARG A 199 15.82 -10.30 -19.90
CA ARG A 199 16.89 -9.30 -19.73
C ARG A 199 17.51 -9.43 -18.35
N ARG A 200 18.83 -9.64 -18.29
CA ARG A 200 19.56 -9.79 -17.02
C ARG A 200 19.43 -8.57 -16.12
N GLU A 201 19.42 -7.37 -16.72
CA GLU A 201 19.23 -6.11 -15.99
C GLU A 201 17.86 -6.03 -15.32
N ALA A 202 16.81 -6.50 -15.98
CA ALA A 202 15.46 -6.53 -15.43
C ALA A 202 15.35 -7.56 -14.29
N LEU A 203 15.93 -8.74 -14.43
CA LEU A 203 16.01 -9.72 -13.36
C LEU A 203 16.80 -9.18 -12.16
N GLY A 204 17.93 -8.53 -12.39
CA GLY A 204 18.72 -7.88 -11.35
C GLY A 204 17.91 -6.83 -10.59
N ALA A 205 17.18 -5.98 -11.30
CA ALA A 205 16.31 -4.98 -10.69
C ALA A 205 15.15 -5.60 -9.86
N ILE A 206 14.55 -6.68 -10.35
CA ILE A 206 13.48 -7.41 -9.62
C ILE A 206 14.05 -8.05 -8.35
N LEU A 207 15.19 -8.74 -8.44
CA LEU A 207 15.82 -9.38 -7.29
C LEU A 207 16.26 -8.36 -6.24
N LEU A 208 16.84 -7.24 -6.69
CA LEU A 208 17.22 -6.14 -5.79
C LEU A 208 15.99 -5.52 -5.11
N GLY A 209 14.92 -5.27 -5.86
CA GLY A 209 13.67 -4.80 -5.31
C GLY A 209 13.11 -5.78 -4.27
N ALA A 210 13.09 -7.06 -4.58
CA ALA A 210 12.65 -8.10 -3.64
C ALA A 210 13.51 -8.11 -2.37
N ALA A 211 14.83 -8.03 -2.49
CA ALA A 211 15.76 -8.01 -1.35
C ALA A 211 15.56 -6.77 -0.45
N LEU A 212 15.27 -5.59 -1.03
CA LEU A 212 15.04 -4.36 -0.30
C LEU A 212 13.65 -4.31 0.38
N PHE A 213 12.62 -4.84 -0.30
CA PHE A 213 11.26 -4.82 0.24
C PHE A 213 10.92 -6.02 1.13
N PHE A 214 11.71 -7.09 1.10
CA PHE A 214 11.49 -8.26 1.96
C PHE A 214 11.53 -7.91 3.46
N PRO A 215 12.55 -7.18 3.99
CA PRO A 215 12.53 -6.75 5.39
C PRO A 215 11.33 -5.85 5.72
N ALA A 216 10.97 -4.92 4.83
CA ALA A 216 9.81 -4.07 5.04
C ALA A 216 8.51 -4.88 5.20
N GLY A 217 8.27 -5.85 4.30
CA GLY A 217 7.10 -6.73 4.39
C GLY A 217 7.12 -7.62 5.65
N MET A 218 8.31 -8.07 6.08
CA MET A 218 8.46 -8.82 7.33
C MET A 218 8.07 -7.95 8.53
N TYR A 219 8.59 -6.72 8.62
CA TYR A 219 8.24 -5.80 9.72
C TYR A 219 6.75 -5.44 9.71
N GLU A 220 6.15 -5.17 8.57
CA GLU A 220 4.71 -4.90 8.48
C GLU A 220 3.87 -6.07 9.02
N ALA A 221 4.31 -7.31 8.84
CA ALA A 221 3.59 -8.49 9.31
C ALA A 221 3.73 -8.76 10.82
N ILE A 222 4.90 -8.49 11.40
CA ILE A 222 5.22 -8.92 12.77
C ILE A 222 5.44 -7.76 13.75
N TRP A 223 5.62 -6.53 13.28
CA TRP A 223 6.01 -5.38 14.10
C TRP A 223 5.06 -5.13 15.26
N ALA A 224 3.75 -5.12 14.97
CA ALA A 224 2.74 -4.91 16.01
C ALA A 224 2.87 -5.95 17.13
N ARG A 225 2.94 -7.22 16.77
CA ARG A 225 3.07 -8.31 17.75
C ARG A 225 4.38 -8.21 18.54
N PHE A 226 5.49 -7.98 17.85
CA PHE A 226 6.80 -7.81 18.49
C PHE A 226 6.83 -6.64 19.48
N MET A 227 6.24 -5.52 19.14
CA MET A 227 6.19 -4.35 20.02
C MET A 227 5.24 -4.54 21.20
N GLU A 228 4.07 -5.19 20.99
CA GLU A 228 3.14 -5.52 22.06
C GLU A 228 3.72 -6.56 23.05
N ASP A 229 4.46 -7.54 22.56
CA ASP A 229 5.18 -8.51 23.39
C ASP A 229 6.28 -7.84 24.27
N LEU A 230 6.80 -6.68 23.84
CA LEU A 230 7.69 -5.82 24.63
C LEU A 230 6.95 -4.84 25.56
N GLY A 231 5.60 -4.91 25.61
CA GLY A 231 4.76 -4.08 26.47
C GLY A 231 4.36 -2.74 25.87
N ALA A 232 4.55 -2.52 24.55
CA ALA A 232 4.08 -1.31 23.88
C ALA A 232 2.56 -1.31 23.75
N SER A 233 1.92 -0.13 23.91
CA SER A 233 0.49 0.03 23.61
C SER A 233 0.24 0.02 22.10
N THR A 234 -1.00 -0.34 21.71
CA THR A 234 -1.44 -0.32 20.30
C THR A 234 -1.27 1.08 19.67
N LEU A 235 -1.49 2.15 20.45
CA LEU A 235 -1.24 3.52 19.98
C LEU A 235 0.25 3.75 19.70
N PHE A 236 1.14 3.29 20.58
CA PHE A 236 2.59 3.40 20.37
C PHE A 236 3.03 2.64 19.12
N VAL A 237 2.49 1.45 18.89
CA VAL A 237 2.71 0.66 17.66
C VAL A 237 2.26 1.45 16.42
N GLY A 238 1.05 2.02 16.44
CA GLY A 238 0.53 2.84 15.35
C GLY A 238 1.41 4.05 15.04
N VAL A 239 1.86 4.76 16.07
CA VAL A 239 2.78 5.91 15.95
C VAL A 239 4.13 5.47 15.39
N SER A 240 4.72 4.37 15.86
CA SER A 240 6.03 3.88 15.40
C SER A 240 6.00 3.52 13.91
N LEU A 241 4.96 2.83 13.45
CA LEU A 241 4.76 2.52 12.03
C LEU A 241 4.58 3.78 11.18
N THR A 242 3.90 4.79 11.72
CA THR A 242 3.73 6.08 11.02
C THR A 242 5.04 6.87 10.97
N MET A 243 5.81 6.89 12.05
CA MET A 243 7.10 7.58 12.09
C MET A 243 8.13 6.98 11.13
N TYR A 244 8.07 5.70 10.85
CA TYR A 244 8.89 5.06 9.82
C TYR A 244 8.73 5.73 8.42
N GLY A 245 7.55 6.21 8.11
CA GLY A 245 7.27 6.88 6.83
C GLY A 245 7.88 8.28 6.71
N ILE A 246 8.18 8.97 7.81
CA ILE A 246 8.74 10.33 7.79
C ILE A 246 10.16 10.35 7.20
N PRO A 247 11.13 9.56 7.69
CA PRO A 247 12.45 9.46 7.08
C PRO A 247 12.38 9.04 5.60
N PHE A 248 11.50 8.10 5.27
CA PHE A 248 11.31 7.67 3.89
C PHE A 248 10.93 8.83 2.97
N ALA A 249 9.99 9.68 3.38
CA ALA A 249 9.57 10.85 2.61
C ALA A 249 10.70 11.89 2.44
N ILE A 250 11.49 12.12 3.48
CA ILE A 250 12.62 13.07 3.46
C ILE A 250 13.78 12.52 2.61
N VAL A 251 14.17 11.28 2.84
CA VAL A 251 15.33 10.66 2.20
C VAL A 251 15.05 10.34 0.72
N ALA A 252 13.80 10.08 0.32
CA ALA A 252 13.46 9.73 -1.05
C ALA A 252 13.93 10.77 -2.08
N SER A 253 13.81 12.08 -1.78
CA SER A 253 14.26 13.13 -2.67
C SER A 253 15.79 13.24 -2.76
N MET A 254 16.49 12.96 -1.64
CA MET A 254 17.95 12.94 -1.56
C MET A 254 18.51 11.71 -2.27
N ALA A 255 17.88 10.56 -2.08
CA ALA A 255 18.23 9.30 -2.73
C ALA A 255 18.11 9.42 -4.25
N GLY A 256 17.06 10.07 -4.77
CA GLY A 256 16.92 10.34 -6.20
C GLY A 256 18.12 11.12 -6.76
N LYS A 257 18.52 12.22 -6.12
CA LYS A 257 19.69 13.00 -6.52
C LYS A 257 21.01 12.20 -6.43
N PHE A 258 21.12 11.32 -5.45
CA PHE A 258 22.28 10.45 -5.30
C PHE A 258 22.34 9.40 -6.42
N ILE A 259 21.20 8.79 -6.75
CA ILE A 259 21.07 7.83 -7.86
C ILE A 259 21.45 8.47 -9.20
N ASP A 260 20.99 9.70 -9.45
CA ASP A 260 21.31 10.43 -10.68
C ASP A 260 22.81 10.72 -10.84
N ARG A 261 23.54 10.90 -9.72
CA ARG A 261 24.99 11.20 -9.73
C ARG A 261 25.88 9.97 -9.71
N SER A 262 25.51 8.96 -8.95
CA SER A 262 26.36 7.83 -8.61
C SER A 262 25.92 6.52 -9.27
N GLY A 263 24.77 6.53 -9.93
CA GLY A 263 24.15 5.38 -10.54
C GLY A 263 23.36 4.49 -9.56
N PRO A 264 22.41 3.69 -10.07
CA PRO A 264 21.48 2.91 -9.24
C PRO A 264 22.17 1.78 -8.45
N TRP A 265 23.22 1.20 -8.98
CA TRP A 265 23.92 0.07 -8.34
C TRP A 265 24.64 0.50 -7.06
N LEU A 266 25.31 1.63 -7.08
CA LEU A 266 26.01 2.15 -5.91
C LEU A 266 25.00 2.53 -4.80
N ALA A 267 23.90 3.20 -5.17
CA ALA A 267 22.82 3.53 -4.24
C ALA A 267 22.23 2.26 -3.60
N ALA A 268 22.00 1.22 -4.39
CA ALA A 268 21.49 -0.06 -3.89
C ALA A 268 22.47 -0.74 -2.93
N THR A 269 23.76 -0.72 -3.23
CA THR A 269 24.81 -1.28 -2.36
C THR A 269 24.83 -0.56 -1.00
N PHE A 270 24.75 0.78 -1.01
CA PHE A 270 24.67 1.56 0.22
C PHE A 270 23.41 1.24 1.03
N ALA A 271 22.24 1.13 0.37
CA ALA A 271 21.00 0.78 1.03
C ALA A 271 21.10 -0.60 1.73
N VAL A 272 21.60 -1.61 1.04
CA VAL A 272 21.81 -2.96 1.61
C VAL A 272 22.83 -2.93 2.76
N ALA A 273 23.95 -2.20 2.60
CA ALA A 273 24.96 -2.08 3.63
C ALA A 273 24.46 -1.42 4.93
N ILE A 274 23.43 -0.60 4.86
CA ILE A 274 22.78 0.01 6.03
C ILE A 274 21.66 -0.89 6.58
N ILE A 275 20.78 -1.41 5.72
CA ILE A 275 19.60 -2.19 6.14
C ILE A 275 20.02 -3.48 6.87
N VAL A 276 21.02 -4.20 6.36
CA VAL A 276 21.42 -5.49 6.94
C VAL A 276 21.89 -5.36 8.39
N PRO A 277 22.87 -4.51 8.75
CA PRO A 277 23.26 -4.36 10.15
C PRO A 277 22.15 -3.80 11.04
N MET A 278 21.32 -2.87 10.54
CA MET A 278 20.17 -2.35 11.30
C MET A 278 19.15 -3.44 11.61
N THR A 279 18.83 -4.30 10.65
CA THR A 279 17.93 -5.44 10.87
C THR A 279 18.50 -6.41 11.92
N VAL A 280 19.82 -6.64 11.92
CA VAL A 280 20.48 -7.48 12.94
C VAL A 280 20.42 -6.80 14.32
N ILE A 281 20.68 -5.50 14.41
CA ILE A 281 20.63 -4.76 15.67
C ILE A 281 19.22 -4.81 16.27
N TYR A 282 18.17 -4.69 15.48
CA TYR A 282 16.79 -4.78 15.95
C TYR A 282 16.48 -6.12 16.65
N GLY A 283 17.12 -7.22 16.25
CA GLY A 283 16.96 -8.52 16.91
C GLY A 283 17.53 -8.58 18.33
N PHE A 284 18.37 -7.64 18.73
CA PHE A 284 18.98 -7.56 20.08
C PHE A 284 18.37 -6.46 20.96
N LEU A 285 17.57 -5.56 20.39
CA LEU A 285 16.92 -4.50 21.15
C LEU A 285 15.66 -5.02 21.84
N VAL A 286 15.55 -4.77 23.14
CA VAL A 286 14.42 -5.17 23.98
C VAL A 286 13.57 -4.00 24.49
N SER A 287 13.91 -2.78 24.09
CA SER A 287 13.17 -1.57 24.49
C SER A 287 12.37 -1.01 23.31
N PRO A 288 11.02 -0.86 23.43
CA PRO A 288 10.19 -0.28 22.38
C PRO A 288 10.65 1.12 21.95
N VAL A 289 11.14 1.92 22.90
CA VAL A 289 11.61 3.30 22.63
C VAL A 289 12.89 3.30 21.79
N LEU A 290 13.84 2.39 22.08
CA LEU A 290 15.07 2.27 21.29
C LEU A 290 14.83 1.71 19.89
N LEU A 291 13.80 0.89 19.73
CA LEU A 291 13.39 0.35 18.42
C LEU A 291 12.73 1.42 17.54
N MET A 292 12.22 2.50 18.13
CA MET A 292 11.60 3.60 17.42
C MET A 292 12.62 4.68 16.98
N ALA A 293 13.75 4.77 17.65
CA ALA A 293 14.81 5.76 17.42
C ALA A 293 15.73 5.38 16.25
#